data_dbcf7eda027fee52042e52f57fd30240
#
_entry.id   dbcf7eda027fee52042e52f57fd30240
#
_cell.length_a   1.000
_cell.length_b   1.000
_cell.length_c   1.000
_cell.angle_alpha   90.00
_cell.angle_beta   90.00
_cell.angle_gamma   90.00
#
_symmetry.space_group_name_H-M   'P 1'
#
loop_
_entity.id
_entity.type
_entity.pdbx_description
1 polymer ?
#
loop_
_entity_poly.entity_id
_entity_poly.type
_entity_poly.pdbx_seq_one_letter_code
_entity_poly.pdbx_strand_id
1 'polypeptide(L)'
;MRKVFAAVALAGALVAPATHAQTRATQQENLERFEKYAGAPIDEFDFWSLYKWQLVGPEKVVVWSTINDAYLITVARPCAGLEFARGIGVTSKQRHIVSAKFDDVTYGNGRCQITEIRPIDYKQMLKDGPDKAK
;
A
#
# COMPACT_ATOMS: atom_id res chain seq x y z
N MET A 1 59.82 17.71 -27.09
CA MET A 1 59.08 17.30 -25.89
C MET A 1 57.58 17.39 -26.15
N ARG A 2 56.93 16.30 -26.22
CA ARG A 2 55.45 16.25 -26.39
C ARG A 2 54.83 16.17 -25.01
N LYS A 3 54.10 17.19 -24.63
CA LYS A 3 53.30 17.16 -23.41
C LYS A 3 51.97 16.48 -23.74
N VAL A 4 51.79 15.28 -23.18
CA VAL A 4 50.49 14.56 -23.28
C VAL A 4 49.62 15.12 -22.16
N PHE A 5 48.61 15.86 -22.53
CA PHE A 5 47.57 16.25 -21.60
C PHE A 5 46.59 15.09 -21.49
N ALA A 6 46.64 14.36 -20.38
CA ALA A 6 45.61 13.40 -20.06
C ALA A 6 44.37 14.18 -19.62
N ALA A 7 43.36 14.20 -20.47
CA ALA A 7 42.05 14.73 -20.09
C ALA A 7 41.39 13.69 -19.16
N VAL A 8 41.37 13.99 -17.88
CA VAL A 8 40.58 13.21 -16.92
C VAL A 8 39.12 13.61 -17.12
N ALA A 9 38.37 12.78 -17.82
CA ALA A 9 36.93 12.92 -17.88
C ALA A 9 36.35 12.50 -16.53
N LEU A 10 35.99 13.47 -15.70
CA LEU A 10 35.18 13.22 -14.51
C LEU A 10 33.77 12.86 -14.98
N ALA A 11 33.47 11.55 -15.06
CA ALA A 11 32.11 11.08 -15.21
C ALA A 11 31.40 11.34 -13.88
N GLY A 12 30.71 12.48 -13.81
CA GLY A 12 29.83 12.77 -12.69
C GLY A 12 28.67 11.79 -12.71
N ALA A 13 28.67 10.81 -11.80
CA ALA A 13 27.51 9.97 -11.59
C ALA A 13 26.40 10.84 -10.97
N LEU A 14 25.40 11.15 -11.80
CA LEU A 14 24.16 11.77 -11.31
C LEU A 14 23.40 10.70 -10.53
N VAL A 15 23.58 10.69 -9.23
CA VAL A 15 22.72 9.89 -8.36
C VAL A 15 21.40 10.61 -8.25
N ALA A 16 20.39 10.16 -9.01
CA ALA A 16 19.05 10.65 -8.84
C ALA A 16 18.55 10.31 -7.42
N PRO A 17 17.97 11.28 -6.68
CA PRO A 17 17.41 10.97 -5.38
C PRO A 17 16.35 9.91 -5.55
N ALA A 18 16.44 8.83 -4.77
CA ALA A 18 15.43 7.78 -4.76
C ALA A 18 14.10 8.40 -4.35
N THR A 19 13.22 8.60 -5.31
CA THR A 19 11.83 8.97 -5.02
C THR A 19 11.18 7.76 -4.35
N HIS A 20 10.56 7.98 -3.19
CA HIS A 20 9.91 6.93 -2.43
C HIS A 20 8.61 6.39 -3.07
N ALA A 21 8.38 6.67 -4.36
CA ALA A 21 7.29 6.05 -5.09
C ALA A 21 7.58 4.56 -5.24
N GLN A 22 6.75 3.73 -4.62
CA GLN A 22 6.84 2.30 -4.81
C GLN A 22 6.60 1.97 -6.28
N THR A 23 7.52 1.22 -6.87
CA THR A 23 7.32 0.71 -8.21
C THR A 23 6.16 -0.31 -8.22
N ARG A 24 5.59 -0.56 -9.39
CA ARG A 24 4.56 -1.61 -9.54
C ARG A 24 5.08 -2.97 -9.10
N ALA A 25 6.35 -3.27 -9.38
CA ALA A 25 6.98 -4.51 -8.95
C ALA A 25 7.01 -4.60 -7.42
N THR A 26 7.41 -3.54 -6.72
CA THR A 26 7.43 -3.49 -5.26
C THR A 26 6.01 -3.61 -4.67
N GLN A 27 5.03 -2.95 -5.26
CA GLN A 27 3.63 -3.08 -4.85
C GLN A 27 3.14 -4.52 -5.00
N GLN A 28 3.47 -5.17 -6.12
CA GLN A 28 3.10 -6.57 -6.38
C GLN A 28 3.72 -7.52 -5.35
N GLU A 29 5.00 -7.35 -5.03
CA GLU A 29 5.67 -8.14 -3.99
C GLU A 29 5.00 -7.95 -2.62
N ASN A 30 4.69 -6.71 -2.27
CA ASN A 30 3.99 -6.40 -1.03
C ASN A 30 2.59 -7.02 -1.01
N LEU A 31 1.86 -6.94 -2.12
CA LEU A 31 0.53 -7.55 -2.23
C LEU A 31 0.60 -9.06 -1.98
N GLU A 32 1.51 -9.76 -2.64
CA GLU A 32 1.70 -11.20 -2.48
C GLU A 32 2.01 -11.56 -1.03
N ARG A 33 2.85 -10.77 -0.38
CA ARG A 33 3.19 -10.95 1.02
C ARG A 33 1.97 -10.80 1.94
N PHE A 34 1.15 -9.77 1.74
CA PHE A 34 -0.07 -9.58 2.53
C PHE A 34 -1.11 -10.65 2.23
N GLU A 35 -1.29 -11.04 0.97
CA GLU A 35 -2.23 -12.09 0.58
C GLU A 35 -1.92 -13.44 1.24
N LYS A 36 -0.65 -13.74 1.45
CA LYS A 36 -0.20 -14.95 2.14
C LYS A 36 -0.78 -15.06 3.56
N TYR A 37 -0.98 -13.93 4.22
CA TYR A 37 -1.53 -13.87 5.58
C TYR A 37 -2.98 -13.42 5.63
N ALA A 38 -3.61 -13.23 4.48
CA ALA A 38 -5.00 -12.81 4.41
C ALA A 38 -5.94 -14.01 4.59
N GLY A 39 -6.94 -13.83 5.44
CA GLY A 39 -8.00 -14.81 5.64
C GLY A 39 -9.13 -14.67 4.61
N ALA A 40 -10.21 -15.40 4.82
CA ALA A 40 -11.40 -15.32 4.01
C ALA A 40 -12.05 -13.93 4.09
N PRO A 41 -12.76 -13.49 3.03
CA PRO A 41 -13.47 -12.21 3.06
C PRO A 41 -14.44 -12.10 4.24
N ILE A 42 -14.51 -10.92 4.82
CA ILE A 42 -15.45 -10.55 5.88
C ILE A 42 -16.33 -9.40 5.40
N ASP A 43 -17.48 -9.22 6.03
CA ASP A 43 -18.43 -8.17 5.65
C ASP A 43 -18.07 -6.80 6.23
N GLU A 44 -17.50 -6.78 7.42
CA GLU A 44 -17.24 -5.54 8.15
C GLU A 44 -16.16 -5.72 9.21
N PHE A 45 -15.59 -4.61 9.67
CA PHE A 45 -14.67 -4.59 10.81
C PHE A 45 -14.85 -3.34 11.65
N ASP A 46 -14.46 -3.43 12.92
CA ASP A 46 -14.49 -2.29 13.84
C ASP A 46 -13.44 -1.25 13.46
N PHE A 47 -13.87 0.00 13.38
CA PHE A 47 -13.03 1.11 12.91
C PHE A 47 -13.24 2.36 13.76
N TRP A 48 -12.25 2.73 14.54
CA TRP A 48 -12.25 3.95 15.33
C TRP A 48 -11.39 5.05 14.70
N SER A 49 -10.26 4.62 14.13
CA SER A 49 -9.34 5.52 13.44
C SER A 49 -8.47 4.75 12.46
N LEU A 50 -7.92 5.44 11.49
CA LEU A 50 -6.94 4.89 10.58
C LEU A 50 -5.55 5.07 11.20
N TYR A 51 -4.97 3.97 11.68
CA TYR A 51 -3.65 3.99 12.29
C TYR A 51 -2.55 4.12 11.22
N LYS A 52 -2.67 3.33 10.14
CA LYS A 52 -1.68 3.24 9.07
C LYS A 52 -2.35 2.72 7.80
N TRP A 53 -1.77 3.00 6.67
CA TRP A 53 -2.21 2.46 5.39
C TRP A 53 -1.04 2.25 4.44
N GLN A 54 -1.20 1.35 3.47
CA GLN A 54 -0.20 1.07 2.45
C GLN A 54 -0.88 0.64 1.15
N LEU A 55 -0.57 1.32 0.05
CA LEU A 55 -1.03 0.90 -1.27
C LEU A 55 -0.25 -0.35 -1.71
N VAL A 56 -0.97 -1.35 -2.20
CA VAL A 56 -0.40 -2.60 -2.70
C VAL A 56 -0.86 -2.93 -4.11
N GLY A 57 -1.52 -2.00 -4.76
CA GLY A 57 -1.99 -2.10 -6.14
C GLY A 57 -2.86 -0.91 -6.51
N PRO A 58 -3.27 -0.81 -7.80
CA PRO A 58 -4.14 0.29 -8.25
C PRO A 58 -5.52 0.28 -7.59
N GLU A 59 -6.03 -0.88 -7.18
CA GLU A 59 -7.33 -1.04 -6.53
C GLU A 59 -7.24 -1.78 -5.19
N LYS A 60 -6.04 -1.88 -4.61
CA LYS A 60 -5.83 -2.59 -3.34
C LYS A 60 -5.01 -1.78 -2.36
N VAL A 61 -5.50 -1.72 -1.14
CA VAL A 61 -4.84 -1.02 -0.04
C VAL A 61 -4.94 -1.85 1.24
N VAL A 62 -3.86 -1.87 2.00
CA VAL A 62 -3.88 -2.41 3.35
C VAL A 62 -4.11 -1.28 4.32
N VAL A 63 -5.06 -1.44 5.23
CA VAL A 63 -5.35 -0.47 6.29
C VAL A 63 -5.20 -1.12 7.66
N TRP A 64 -4.69 -0.36 8.61
CA TRP A 64 -4.58 -0.76 10.00
C TRP A 64 -5.54 0.07 10.83
N SER A 65 -6.51 -0.59 11.44
CA SER A 65 -7.44 0.06 12.38
C SER A 65 -6.82 0.22 13.76
N THR A 66 -5.86 -0.65 14.09
CA THR A 66 -5.02 -0.56 15.28
C THR A 66 -3.59 -0.94 14.90
N ILE A 67 -2.68 -0.93 15.86
CA ILE A 67 -1.29 -1.34 15.63
C ILE A 67 -1.16 -2.81 15.17
N ASN A 68 -2.11 -3.65 15.55
CA ASN A 68 -2.07 -5.09 15.27
C ASN A 68 -3.12 -5.57 14.27
N ASP A 69 -4.16 -4.78 14.02
CA ASP A 69 -5.30 -5.20 13.20
C ASP A 69 -5.20 -4.59 11.81
N ALA A 70 -4.90 -5.43 10.83
CA ALA A 70 -4.73 -5.04 9.44
C ALA A 70 -5.76 -5.75 8.54
N TYR A 71 -6.18 -5.05 7.49
CA TYR A 71 -7.16 -5.53 6.52
C TYR A 71 -6.70 -5.21 5.11
N LEU A 72 -6.81 -6.21 4.22
CA LEU A 72 -6.59 -6.02 2.79
C LEU A 72 -7.94 -5.62 2.17
N ILE A 73 -7.99 -4.41 1.66
CA ILE A 73 -9.21 -3.84 1.06
C ILE A 73 -9.03 -3.78 -0.44
N THR A 74 -10.02 -4.32 -1.16
CA THR A 74 -10.16 -4.19 -2.60
C THR A 74 -11.29 -3.21 -2.90
N VAL A 75 -11.07 -2.28 -3.81
CA VAL A 75 -12.07 -1.30 -4.23
C VAL A 75 -12.55 -1.57 -5.65
N ALA A 76 -13.72 -1.02 -6.00
CA ALA A 76 -14.32 -1.18 -7.32
C ALA A 76 -13.44 -0.57 -8.42
N ARG A 77 -13.41 -1.20 -9.57
CA ARG A 77 -12.73 -0.72 -10.78
C ARG A 77 -13.68 0.13 -11.63
N PRO A 78 -13.16 1.16 -12.32
CA PRO A 78 -11.82 1.73 -12.19
C PRO A 78 -11.72 2.67 -10.98
N CYS A 79 -10.59 2.64 -10.29
CA CYS A 79 -10.33 3.58 -9.21
C CYS A 79 -9.16 4.49 -9.60
N ALA A 80 -9.47 5.44 -10.47
CA ALA A 80 -8.47 6.35 -11.02
C ALA A 80 -7.93 7.28 -9.93
N GLY A 81 -6.61 7.34 -9.81
CA GLY A 81 -5.93 8.24 -8.91
C GLY A 81 -5.58 7.68 -7.54
N LEU A 82 -6.16 6.55 -7.13
CA LEU A 82 -5.81 5.94 -5.84
C LEU A 82 -4.32 5.60 -5.75
N GLU A 83 -3.74 5.09 -6.82
CA GLU A 83 -2.32 4.72 -6.86
C GLU A 83 -1.37 5.91 -6.66
N PHE A 84 -1.85 7.14 -6.86
CA PHE A 84 -1.09 8.37 -6.67
C PHE A 84 -1.46 9.11 -5.37
N ALA A 85 -2.31 8.52 -4.55
CA ALA A 85 -2.78 9.16 -3.32
C ALA A 85 -1.64 9.37 -2.33
N ARG A 86 -1.58 10.57 -1.77
CA ARG A 86 -0.64 10.93 -0.70
C ARG A 86 -1.22 10.67 0.68
N GLY A 87 -2.52 10.55 0.77
CA GLY A 87 -3.25 10.22 1.97
C GLY A 87 -4.58 9.59 1.60
N ILE A 88 -5.07 8.72 2.43
CA ILE A 88 -6.38 8.09 2.26
C ILE A 88 -7.21 8.24 3.52
N GLY A 89 -8.52 8.13 3.34
CA GLY A 89 -9.48 7.93 4.41
C GLY A 89 -10.36 6.75 4.11
N VAL A 90 -11.09 6.30 5.11
CA VAL A 90 -12.08 5.24 4.97
C VAL A 90 -13.37 5.75 5.58
N THR A 91 -14.48 5.63 4.85
CA THR A 91 -15.78 6.03 5.39
C THR A 91 -16.29 4.99 6.39
N SER A 92 -17.10 5.42 7.31
CA SER A 92 -17.78 4.56 8.27
C SER A 92 -19.23 5.07 8.40
N LYS A 93 -20.08 4.63 7.48
CA LYS A 93 -21.49 5.04 7.44
C LYS A 93 -22.29 4.52 8.62
N GLN A 94 -21.93 3.34 9.10
CA GLN A 94 -22.36 2.85 10.41
C GLN A 94 -21.31 3.23 11.44
N ARG A 95 -21.76 3.69 12.59
CA ARG A 95 -20.89 4.20 13.62
C ARG A 95 -19.82 3.19 14.03
N HIS A 96 -18.54 3.55 13.82
CA HIS A 96 -17.37 2.74 14.16
C HIS A 96 -17.27 1.39 13.45
N ILE A 97 -17.91 1.26 12.28
CA ILE A 97 -17.86 0.05 11.45
C ILE A 97 -17.57 0.44 10.02
N VAL A 98 -16.62 -0.26 9.40
CA VAL A 98 -16.37 -0.19 7.95
C VAL A 98 -16.97 -1.43 7.32
N SER A 99 -17.86 -1.26 6.35
CA SER A 99 -18.60 -2.35 5.70
C SER A 99 -18.26 -2.45 4.22
N ALA A 100 -17.98 -3.67 3.77
CA ALA A 100 -17.84 -3.95 2.35
C ALA A 100 -19.15 -3.64 1.62
N LYS A 101 -19.06 -3.11 0.40
CA LYS A 101 -20.17 -2.70 -0.46
C LYS A 101 -20.95 -1.46 0.00
N PHE A 102 -20.71 -0.95 1.20
CA PHE A 102 -21.39 0.23 1.74
C PHE A 102 -20.44 1.40 1.98
N ASP A 103 -19.19 1.12 2.34
CA ASP A 103 -18.20 2.14 2.63
C ASP A 103 -17.21 2.31 1.48
N ASP A 104 -16.49 3.42 1.53
CA ASP A 104 -15.56 3.83 0.48
C ASP A 104 -14.16 4.09 1.05
N VAL A 105 -13.15 3.90 0.22
CA VAL A 105 -11.82 4.48 0.42
C VAL A 105 -11.82 5.84 -0.25
N THR A 106 -11.44 6.87 0.49
CA THR A 106 -11.38 8.25 0.00
C THR A 106 -9.94 8.70 -0.18
N TYR A 107 -9.70 9.54 -1.17
CA TYR A 107 -8.37 10.11 -1.45
C TYR A 107 -8.54 11.42 -2.24
N GLY A 108 -7.88 12.49 -1.81
CA GLY A 108 -8.03 13.78 -2.48
C GLY A 108 -9.50 14.13 -2.70
N ASN A 109 -9.89 14.31 -3.97
CA ASN A 109 -11.28 14.58 -4.37
C ASN A 109 -12.04 13.32 -4.82
N GLY A 110 -11.40 12.15 -4.74
CA GLY A 110 -11.97 10.89 -5.22
C GLY A 110 -12.37 9.95 -4.10
N ARG A 111 -13.20 8.99 -4.48
CA ARG A 111 -13.54 7.86 -3.63
C ARG A 111 -13.90 6.65 -4.47
N CYS A 112 -13.61 5.47 -3.95
CA CYS A 112 -13.95 4.21 -4.59
C CYS A 112 -14.60 3.29 -3.56
N GLN A 113 -15.68 2.63 -3.98
CA GLN A 113 -16.42 1.71 -3.12
C GLN A 113 -15.57 0.50 -2.76
N ILE A 114 -15.61 0.11 -1.50
CA ILE A 114 -15.01 -1.13 -1.01
C ILE A 114 -15.82 -2.31 -1.50
N THR A 115 -15.19 -3.24 -2.22
CA THR A 115 -15.85 -4.45 -2.73
C THR A 115 -15.50 -5.69 -1.92
N GLU A 116 -14.34 -5.72 -1.29
CA GLU A 116 -13.89 -6.86 -0.50
C GLU A 116 -13.00 -6.43 0.65
N ILE A 117 -13.17 -7.06 1.79
CA ILE A 117 -12.33 -6.88 2.98
C ILE A 117 -11.83 -8.26 3.42
N ARG A 118 -10.51 -8.41 3.55
CA ARG A 118 -9.90 -9.65 4.05
C ARG A 118 -9.03 -9.32 5.26
N PRO A 119 -9.28 -9.95 6.43
CA PRO A 119 -8.42 -9.73 7.58
C PRO A 119 -7.03 -10.31 7.34
N ILE A 120 -5.99 -9.63 7.80
CA ILE A 120 -4.60 -10.08 7.69
C ILE A 120 -4.13 -10.52 9.07
N ASP A 121 -3.53 -11.70 9.14
CA ASP A 121 -2.85 -12.15 10.36
C ASP A 121 -1.50 -11.43 10.49
N TYR A 122 -1.58 -10.16 10.86
CA TYR A 122 -0.44 -9.26 10.92
C TYR A 122 0.57 -9.66 12.01
N LYS A 123 0.08 -10.20 13.10
CA LYS A 123 0.94 -10.71 14.18
C LYS A 123 1.83 -11.85 13.69
N GLN A 124 1.26 -12.79 12.96
CA GLN A 124 2.02 -13.90 12.38
C GLN A 124 3.00 -13.40 11.31
N MET A 125 2.57 -12.47 10.48
CA MET A 125 3.42 -11.84 9.47
C MET A 125 4.66 -11.19 10.10
N LEU A 126 4.50 -10.50 11.23
CA LEU A 126 5.60 -9.89 11.98
C LEU A 126 6.53 -10.94 12.59
N LYS A 127 5.99 -12.04 13.10
CA LYS A 127 6.78 -13.15 13.67
C LYS A 127 7.63 -13.84 12.62
N ASP A 128 7.08 -14.03 11.41
CA ASP A 128 7.80 -14.67 10.31
C ASP A 128 8.91 -13.76 9.74
N GLY A 129 8.81 -12.46 10.01
CA GLY A 129 9.76 -11.48 9.51
C GLY A 129 9.65 -11.25 8.00
N PRO A 130 10.52 -10.40 7.41
CA PRO A 130 10.53 -10.16 5.98
C PRO A 130 10.86 -11.44 5.23
N ASP A 131 10.17 -11.66 4.10
CA ASP A 131 10.51 -12.75 3.20
C ASP A 131 11.99 -12.65 2.84
N LYS A 132 12.76 -13.64 3.25
CA LYS A 132 14.15 -13.71 2.84
C LYS A 132 14.17 -13.95 1.34
N ALA A 133 14.54 -12.92 0.58
CA ALA A 133 14.78 -13.07 -0.83
C ALA A 133 15.81 -14.18 -1.02
N LYS A 134 15.42 -15.24 -1.66
CA LYS A 134 16.30 -16.34 -2.00
C LYS A 134 16.92 -16.09 -3.35
#